data_b0286411fbf90a94bf1c7696c12257ff
#
_entry.id   b0286411fbf90a94bf1c7696c12257ff
#
_cell.length_a   1.000
_cell.length_b   1.000
_cell.length_c   1.000
_cell.angle_alpha   90.00
_cell.angle_beta   90.00
_cell.angle_gamma   90.00
#
_symmetry.space_group_name_H-M   'P 1'
#
loop_
_entity.id
_entity.type
_entity.pdbx_description
1 polymer ?
#
loop_
_entity_poly.entity_id
_entity_poly.type
_entity_poly.pdbx_seq_one_letter_code
_entity_poly.pdbx_strand_id
1 'polypeptide(L)'
;MVDYVQDYINLIETGWIEGRKYIVEEDYYKPIKVKIKVGKKIQKAIERHQKDVERSKDPKYPYIYRPEEAIPPVRFLEMLPDPKSRKTTKLAHFQKFIVGLLYGWRKKKDNTRRFRKAYISLARK
;
A
#
# COMPACT_ATOMS: atom_id res chain seq x y z
N MET A 1 -15.00 -1.82 5.20
CA MET A 1 -14.23 -2.62 4.21
C MET A 1 -12.77 -2.16 4.22
N VAL A 2 -11.83 -3.10 4.19
CA VAL A 2 -10.40 -2.77 4.16
C VAL A 2 -10.01 -2.37 2.74
N ASP A 3 -9.40 -1.20 2.59
CA ASP A 3 -8.87 -0.70 1.33
C ASP A 3 -7.50 -0.09 1.59
N TYR A 4 -6.45 -0.88 1.34
CA TYR A 4 -5.08 -0.46 1.65
C TYR A 4 -4.61 0.74 0.83
N VAL A 5 -5.11 0.87 -0.41
CA VAL A 5 -4.76 1.99 -1.27
C VAL A 5 -5.38 3.28 -0.74
N GLN A 6 -6.67 3.24 -0.39
CA GLN A 6 -7.36 4.42 0.15
C GLN A 6 -6.81 4.81 1.52
N ASP A 7 -6.45 3.82 2.34
CA ASP A 7 -5.82 4.08 3.65
C ASP A 7 -4.51 4.86 3.48
N TYR A 8 -3.70 4.49 2.49
CA TYR A 8 -2.44 5.20 2.23
C TYR A 8 -2.68 6.61 1.69
N ILE A 9 -3.66 6.76 0.80
CA ILE A 9 -4.05 8.09 0.29
C ILE A 9 -4.50 8.99 1.44
N ASN A 10 -5.29 8.47 2.36
CA ASN A 10 -5.75 9.21 3.53
C ASN A 10 -4.58 9.64 4.42
N LEU A 11 -3.59 8.78 4.61
CA LEU A 11 -2.38 9.13 5.37
C LEU A 11 -1.60 10.26 4.70
N ILE A 12 -1.49 10.23 3.37
CA ILE A 12 -0.81 11.29 2.62
C ILE A 12 -1.56 12.62 2.78
N GLU A 13 -2.88 12.59 2.75
CA GLU A 13 -3.70 13.80 2.94
C GLU A 13 -3.54 14.39 4.33
N THR A 14 -3.43 13.56 5.37
CA THR A 14 -3.15 14.06 6.73
C THR A 14 -1.73 14.59 6.87
N GLY A 15 -0.79 14.07 6.05
CA GLY A 15 0.60 14.48 6.06
C GLY A 15 1.45 13.86 7.16
N TRP A 16 0.87 13.04 8.03
CA TRP A 16 1.57 12.47 9.17
C TRP A 16 1.33 10.96 9.31
N ILE A 17 2.34 10.27 9.82
CA ILE A 17 2.31 8.84 10.08
C ILE A 17 2.94 8.59 11.44
N GLU A 18 2.48 7.58 12.15
CA GLU A 18 3.06 7.20 13.42
C GLU A 18 4.44 6.57 13.23
N GLY A 19 5.41 7.03 14.00
CA GLY A 19 6.75 6.49 14.04
C GLY A 19 7.26 6.37 15.46
N ARG A 20 8.52 6.03 15.61
CA ARG A 20 9.16 5.89 16.92
C ARG A 20 10.52 6.59 16.91
N LYS A 21 10.81 7.28 17.99
CA LYS A 21 12.13 7.90 18.21
C LYS A 21 12.80 7.24 19.42
N TYR A 22 14.03 6.78 19.23
CA TYR A 22 14.81 6.20 20.32
C TYR A 22 15.39 7.31 21.20
N ILE A 23 15.13 7.20 22.49
CA ILE A 23 15.64 8.14 23.49
C ILE A 23 16.82 7.47 24.19
N VAL A 24 18.03 7.89 23.85
CA VAL A 24 19.27 7.27 24.31
C VAL A 24 19.40 7.32 25.84
N GLU A 25 19.05 8.47 26.45
CA GLU A 25 19.19 8.69 27.89
C GLU A 25 18.33 7.75 28.72
N GLU A 26 17.16 7.34 28.19
CA GLU A 26 16.19 6.53 28.93
C GLU A 26 16.04 5.13 28.35
N ASP A 27 16.76 4.82 27.27
CA ASP A 27 16.78 3.52 26.61
C ASP A 27 15.37 3.01 26.28
N TYR A 28 14.56 3.86 25.64
CA TYR A 28 13.23 3.45 25.18
C TYR A 28 12.85 4.13 23.88
N TYR A 29 11.84 3.57 23.21
CA TYR A 29 11.28 4.16 21.99
C TYR A 29 10.07 5.00 22.33
N LYS A 30 10.13 6.29 21.99
CA LYS A 30 9.02 7.22 22.16
C LYS A 30 8.18 7.26 20.89
N PRO A 31 6.85 7.11 20.97
CA PRO A 31 5.99 7.32 19.80
C PRO A 31 6.03 8.78 19.36
N ILE A 32 6.17 9.00 18.06
CA ILE A 32 6.19 10.33 17.46
C ILE A 32 5.35 10.32 16.18
N LYS A 33 4.95 11.52 15.73
CA LYS A 33 4.36 11.71 14.41
C LYS A 33 5.46 12.12 13.44
N VAL A 34 5.58 11.40 12.35
CA VAL A 34 6.58 11.67 11.32
C VAL A 34 5.86 12.17 10.07
N LYS A 35 6.38 13.25 9.49
CA LYS A 35 5.82 13.79 8.26
C LYS A 35 6.04 12.82 7.12
N ILE A 36 4.97 12.48 6.39
CA ILE A 36 5.06 11.60 5.24
C ILE A 36 5.45 12.40 4.01
N LYS A 37 6.45 11.89 3.27
CA LYS A 37 6.87 12.47 2.00
C LYS A 37 6.65 11.45 0.90
N VAL A 38 6.11 11.89 -0.21
CA VAL A 38 5.75 11.01 -1.33
C VAL A 38 6.42 11.53 -2.59
N GLY A 39 7.13 10.64 -3.29
CA GLY A 39 7.79 10.97 -4.55
C GLY A 39 6.80 11.19 -5.69
N LYS A 40 7.27 11.83 -6.77
CA LYS A 40 6.44 12.13 -7.94
C LYS A 40 5.81 10.89 -8.57
N LYS A 41 6.55 9.78 -8.62
CA LYS A 41 6.05 8.54 -9.22
C LYS A 41 4.89 7.95 -8.43
N ILE A 42 4.94 8.03 -7.11
CA ILE A 42 3.84 7.58 -6.24
C ILE A 42 2.64 8.49 -6.40
N GLN A 43 2.85 9.82 -6.48
CA GLN A 43 1.77 10.77 -6.74
C GLN A 43 1.06 10.47 -8.05
N LYS A 44 1.82 10.18 -9.11
CA LYS A 44 1.26 9.83 -10.42
C LYS A 44 0.50 8.50 -10.37
N ALA A 45 0.99 7.53 -9.61
CA ALA A 45 0.30 6.26 -9.43
C ALA A 45 -1.04 6.45 -8.73
N ILE A 46 -1.08 7.32 -7.72
CA ILE A 46 -2.32 7.65 -7.00
C ILE A 46 -3.30 8.37 -7.94
N GLU A 47 -2.84 9.35 -8.71
CA GLU A 47 -3.68 10.08 -9.66
C GLU A 47 -4.27 9.13 -10.70
N ARG A 48 -3.45 8.22 -11.25
CA ARG A 48 -3.93 7.20 -12.19
C ARG A 48 -4.98 6.30 -11.56
N HIS A 49 -4.72 5.86 -10.33
CA HIS A 49 -5.67 5.03 -9.59
C HIS A 49 -7.03 5.73 -9.43
N GLN A 50 -7.01 6.99 -9.00
CA GLN A 50 -8.24 7.75 -8.80
C GLN A 50 -9.01 7.96 -10.10
N LYS A 51 -8.31 8.28 -11.21
CA LYS A 51 -8.93 8.41 -12.53
C LYS A 51 -9.53 7.09 -12.99
N ASP A 52 -8.81 5.98 -12.78
CA ASP A 52 -9.26 4.66 -13.21
C ASP A 52 -10.47 4.18 -12.38
N VAL A 53 -10.54 4.55 -11.09
CA VAL A 53 -11.72 4.27 -10.27
C VAL A 53 -12.95 4.97 -10.86
N GLU A 54 -12.81 6.24 -11.26
CA GLU A 54 -13.91 6.95 -11.92
C GLU A 54 -14.29 6.31 -13.27
N ARG A 55 -13.30 5.91 -14.06
CA ARG A 55 -13.53 5.22 -15.34
C ARG A 55 -14.21 3.88 -15.16
N SER A 56 -13.93 3.18 -14.06
CA SER A 56 -14.49 1.85 -13.80
C SER A 56 -16.02 1.87 -13.62
N LYS A 57 -16.59 3.04 -13.38
CA LYS A 57 -18.05 3.22 -13.31
C LYS A 57 -18.70 3.09 -14.69
N ASP A 58 -17.95 3.30 -15.77
CA ASP A 58 -18.42 3.09 -17.13
C ASP A 58 -18.43 1.58 -17.42
N PRO A 59 -19.59 1.01 -17.83
CA PRO A 59 -19.67 -0.43 -18.18
C PRO A 59 -18.72 -0.86 -19.28
N LYS A 60 -18.30 0.05 -20.15
CA LYS A 60 -17.39 -0.25 -21.27
C LYS A 60 -15.94 -0.35 -20.83
N TYR A 61 -15.58 0.20 -19.67
CA TYR A 61 -14.22 0.14 -19.16
C TYR A 61 -13.93 -1.30 -18.66
N PRO A 62 -12.83 -1.94 -19.13
CA PRO A 62 -12.62 -3.37 -18.89
C PRO A 62 -12.09 -3.72 -17.49
N TYR A 63 -11.76 -2.73 -16.68
CA TYR A 63 -11.13 -2.95 -15.38
C TYR A 63 -12.00 -2.43 -14.24
N ILE A 64 -11.86 -3.07 -13.07
CA ILE A 64 -12.53 -2.65 -11.84
C ILE A 64 -11.58 -2.80 -10.67
N TYR A 65 -11.69 -1.89 -9.70
CA TYR A 65 -10.92 -1.95 -8.47
C TYR A 65 -11.71 -2.70 -7.39
N ARG A 66 -11.14 -3.81 -6.93
CA ARG A 66 -11.73 -4.64 -5.86
C ARG A 66 -10.72 -4.71 -4.70
N PRO A 67 -10.80 -3.78 -3.72
CA PRO A 67 -9.82 -3.70 -2.65
C PRO A 67 -9.74 -4.99 -1.81
N GLU A 68 -10.82 -5.74 -1.69
CA GLU A 68 -10.86 -6.99 -0.95
C GLU A 68 -9.94 -8.06 -1.53
N GLU A 69 -9.60 -7.99 -2.81
CA GLU A 69 -8.70 -8.94 -3.46
C GLU A 69 -7.25 -8.80 -3.01
N ALA A 70 -6.89 -7.69 -2.36
CA ALA A 70 -5.56 -7.49 -1.81
C ALA A 70 -5.41 -8.06 -0.40
N ILE A 71 -6.50 -8.41 0.27
CA ILE A 71 -6.46 -8.89 1.66
C ILE A 71 -5.69 -10.22 1.78
N PRO A 72 -5.98 -11.27 0.97
CA PRO A 72 -5.23 -12.52 1.09
C PRO A 72 -3.72 -12.37 0.88
N PRO A 73 -3.22 -11.69 -0.17
CA PRO A 73 -1.77 -11.55 -0.33
C PRO A 73 -1.11 -10.75 0.80
N VAL A 74 -1.76 -9.71 1.33
CA VAL A 74 -1.22 -8.96 2.47
C VAL A 74 -1.13 -9.86 3.69
N ARG A 75 -2.18 -10.62 3.98
CA ARG A 75 -2.19 -11.56 5.12
C ARG A 75 -1.12 -12.63 4.97
N PHE A 76 -0.95 -13.15 3.76
CA PHE A 76 0.08 -14.14 3.48
C PHE A 76 1.47 -13.58 3.77
N LEU A 77 1.77 -12.39 3.28
CA LEU A 77 3.07 -11.75 3.50
C LEU A 77 3.33 -11.45 4.98
N GLU A 78 2.29 -11.04 5.71
CA GLU A 78 2.40 -10.76 7.14
C GLU A 78 2.54 -12.02 7.99
N MET A 79 2.20 -13.19 7.45
CA MET A 79 2.41 -14.48 8.13
C MET A 79 3.82 -15.03 7.96
N LEU A 80 4.60 -14.53 6.99
CA LEU A 80 5.95 -15.02 6.78
C LEU A 80 6.88 -14.54 7.89
N PRO A 81 7.70 -15.45 8.45
CA PRO A 81 8.66 -15.04 9.47
C PRO A 81 9.83 -14.27 8.87
N ASP A 82 10.30 -13.27 9.60
CA ASP A 82 11.54 -12.57 9.25
C ASP A 82 12.71 -13.54 9.40
N PRO A 83 13.57 -13.70 8.38
CA PRO A 83 14.72 -14.62 8.44
C PRO A 83 15.67 -14.35 9.61
N LYS A 84 15.78 -13.10 10.04
CA LYS A 84 16.69 -12.71 11.14
C LYS A 84 16.07 -12.93 12.52
N SER A 85 14.87 -12.42 12.72
CA SER A 85 14.20 -12.46 14.04
C SER A 85 13.31 -13.67 14.23
N ARG A 86 12.93 -14.34 13.14
CA ARG A 86 11.96 -15.45 13.09
C ARG A 86 10.58 -15.09 13.63
N LYS A 87 10.33 -13.78 13.75
CA LYS A 87 9.01 -13.25 14.14
C LYS A 87 8.29 -12.74 12.91
N THR A 88 6.97 -12.81 12.93
CA THR A 88 6.15 -12.22 11.87
C THR A 88 6.21 -10.69 11.99
N THR A 89 6.26 -10.01 10.86
CA THR A 89 6.26 -8.55 10.82
C THR A 89 5.09 -8.05 10.00
N LYS A 90 4.53 -6.91 10.42
CA LYS A 90 3.46 -6.27 9.67
C LYS A 90 4.05 -5.44 8.54
N LEU A 91 3.36 -5.42 7.41
CA LEU A 91 3.76 -4.60 6.27
C LEU A 91 3.57 -3.11 6.58
N ALA A 92 4.50 -2.30 6.10
CA ALA A 92 4.35 -0.85 6.16
C ALA A 92 3.21 -0.40 5.23
N HIS A 93 2.67 0.80 5.49
CA HIS A 93 1.54 1.31 4.71
C HIS A 93 1.85 1.41 3.22
N PHE A 94 3.07 1.85 2.84
CA PHE A 94 3.42 1.95 1.42
C PHE A 94 3.51 0.58 0.75
N GLN A 95 3.91 -0.46 1.50
CA GLN A 95 3.96 -1.84 1.00
C GLN A 95 2.55 -2.37 0.75
N LYS A 96 1.62 -2.12 1.68
CA LYS A 96 0.21 -2.47 1.49
C LYS A 96 -0.41 -1.73 0.32
N PHE A 97 -0.01 -0.46 0.12
CA PHE A 97 -0.45 0.33 -1.02
C PHE A 97 -0.04 -0.34 -2.34
N ILE A 98 1.23 -0.77 -2.46
CA ILE A 98 1.73 -1.44 -3.66
C ILE A 98 0.96 -2.74 -3.91
N VAL A 99 0.81 -3.57 -2.87
CA VAL A 99 0.07 -4.83 -2.99
C VAL A 99 -1.39 -4.56 -3.35
N GLY A 100 -1.99 -3.53 -2.74
CA GLY A 100 -3.36 -3.14 -3.03
C GLY A 100 -3.57 -2.76 -4.49
N LEU A 101 -2.64 -2.00 -5.08
CA LEU A 101 -2.72 -1.64 -6.50
C LEU A 101 -2.56 -2.86 -7.41
N LEU A 102 -1.60 -3.74 -7.09
CA LEU A 102 -1.31 -4.88 -7.95
C LEU A 102 -2.40 -5.96 -7.92
N TYR A 103 -3.00 -6.18 -6.76
CA TYR A 103 -3.98 -7.25 -6.59
C TYR A 103 -5.42 -6.76 -6.61
N GLY A 104 -5.66 -5.50 -6.31
CA GLY A 104 -7.01 -4.94 -6.27
C GLY A 104 -7.60 -4.64 -7.65
N TRP A 105 -6.77 -4.29 -8.62
CA TRP A 105 -7.24 -4.03 -9.98
C TRP A 105 -7.43 -5.35 -10.73
N ARG A 106 -8.65 -5.57 -11.21
CA ARG A 106 -9.07 -6.82 -11.87
C ARG A 106 -9.75 -6.53 -13.19
N LYS A 107 -9.73 -7.52 -14.08
CA LYS A 107 -10.53 -7.47 -15.32
C LYS A 107 -11.97 -7.82 -14.97
N LYS A 108 -12.93 -7.04 -15.47
CA LYS A 108 -14.35 -7.29 -15.24
C LYS A 108 -14.81 -8.63 -15.80
N LYS A 109 -14.20 -9.04 -16.91
CA LYS A 109 -14.58 -10.24 -17.66
C LYS A 109 -14.39 -11.52 -16.85
N ASP A 110 -13.23 -11.71 -16.24
CA ASP A 110 -12.85 -12.97 -15.62
C ASP A 110 -12.22 -12.83 -14.23
N ASN A 111 -12.17 -11.62 -13.69
CA ASN A 111 -11.60 -11.31 -12.37
C ASN A 111 -10.10 -11.64 -12.25
N THR A 112 -9.37 -11.74 -13.37
CA THR A 112 -7.93 -11.89 -13.33
C THR A 112 -7.24 -10.55 -13.09
N ARG A 113 -5.98 -10.59 -12.64
CA ARG A 113 -5.25 -9.37 -12.32
C ARG A 113 -5.01 -8.51 -13.55
N ARG A 114 -5.23 -7.20 -13.41
CA ARG A 114 -4.91 -6.22 -14.46
C ARG A 114 -3.42 -6.07 -14.64
N PHE A 115 -2.67 -5.93 -13.51
CA PHE A 115 -1.23 -5.71 -13.54
C PHE A 115 -0.49 -7.02 -13.31
N ARG A 116 0.34 -7.39 -14.26
CA ARG A 116 1.16 -8.62 -14.18
C ARG A 116 2.61 -8.32 -13.85
N LYS A 117 3.04 -7.06 -14.06
CA LYS A 117 4.42 -6.61 -13.82
C LYS A 117 4.40 -5.28 -13.10
N ALA A 118 5.38 -5.08 -12.23
CA ALA A 118 5.56 -3.82 -11.52
C ALA A 118 7.04 -3.46 -11.48
N TYR A 119 7.32 -2.16 -11.63
CA TYR A 119 8.66 -1.62 -11.41
C TYR A 119 8.64 -0.84 -10.10
N ILE A 120 9.48 -1.28 -9.16
CA ILE A 120 9.55 -0.68 -7.84
C ILE A 120 10.99 -0.22 -7.62
N SER A 121 11.17 1.09 -7.41
CA SER A 121 12.48 1.67 -7.13
C SER A 121 12.49 2.21 -5.70
N LEU A 122 13.35 1.62 -4.88
CA LEU A 122 13.50 2.01 -3.48
C LEU A 122 14.94 2.38 -3.19
N ALA A 123 15.13 3.39 -2.34
CA ALA A 123 16.47 3.76 -1.90
C ALA A 123 17.06 2.62 -1.05
N ARG A 124 18.31 2.28 -1.34
CA ARG A 124 19.04 1.30 -0.55
C ARG A 124 19.52 1.96 0.75
N LYS A 125 19.29 1.27 1.85
CA LYS A 125 19.82 1.72 3.15
C LYS A 125 21.26 1.30 3.34
#